data_5316d89a980bbb3bb23e98ce4839a7a3
#
_entry.id   5316d89a980bbb3bb23e98ce4839a7a3
#
_cell.length_a   1.000
_cell.length_b   1.000
_cell.length_c   1.000
_cell.angle_alpha   90.00
_cell.angle_beta   90.00
_cell.angle_gamma   90.00
#
_symmetry.space_group_name_H-M   'P 1'
#
loop_
_entity.id
_entity.type
_entity.pdbx_description
1 polymer ?
#
loop_
_entity_poly.entity_id
_entity_poly.type
_entity_poly.pdbx_seq_one_letter_code
_entity_poly.pdbx_strand_id
1 'polypeptide(L)'
;MIGWQKSFITAPILRTSLTWSNDKMDETNLQHALHWDGEDVTGWIVTEKFDGCRAYWDGEQLWSRGGKAIDIPDEWRESLPAGVHFDGELFAGYGNSRRVASAIRHGSSKFTAGMMFMVFDAPEAAGDYLARMRTVRGNEVVKLVPISIANSTRHAIETMEEVQARGGEGLMLRHPRLRYAPGRTNLMLKMKGFAD
;
A
#
# COMPACT_ATOMS: atom_id res chain seq x y z
N MET A 1 -39.18 41.38 1.20
CA MET A 1 -38.51 40.12 1.65
C MET A 1 -38.26 39.31 0.41
N ILE A 2 -37.02 39.31 -0.08
CA ILE A 2 -36.62 38.57 -1.29
C ILE A 2 -35.69 37.47 -0.80
N GLY A 3 -36.18 36.21 -0.86
CA GLY A 3 -35.47 35.03 -0.43
C GLY A 3 -34.43 34.63 -1.47
N TRP A 4 -33.17 34.54 -1.03
CA TRP A 4 -32.07 33.97 -1.82
C TRP A 4 -32.07 32.45 -1.66
N GLN A 5 -32.51 31.70 -2.69
CA GLN A 5 -32.25 30.27 -2.79
C GLN A 5 -30.81 30.09 -3.24
N LYS A 6 -29.99 29.52 -2.37
CA LYS A 6 -28.65 28.98 -2.74
C LYS A 6 -28.84 27.64 -3.43
N SER A 7 -28.74 27.61 -4.75
CA SER A 7 -28.58 26.37 -5.50
C SER A 7 -27.17 25.86 -5.31
N PHE A 8 -27.04 24.75 -4.59
CA PHE A 8 -25.79 23.97 -4.56
C PHE A 8 -25.66 23.25 -5.90
N ILE A 9 -24.79 23.78 -6.75
CA ILE A 9 -24.33 23.04 -7.94
C ILE A 9 -23.38 21.97 -7.44
N THR A 10 -23.86 20.75 -7.29
CA THR A 10 -23.03 19.57 -7.13
C THR A 10 -22.35 19.29 -8.47
N ALA A 11 -21.07 19.66 -8.58
CA ALA A 11 -20.24 19.23 -9.68
C ALA A 11 -20.21 17.68 -9.70
N PRO A 12 -20.38 17.03 -10.87
CA PRO A 12 -20.27 15.59 -10.95
C PRO A 12 -18.85 15.18 -10.58
N ILE A 13 -18.73 14.36 -9.54
CA ILE A 13 -17.50 13.65 -9.25
C ILE A 13 -17.25 12.75 -10.46
N LEU A 14 -16.30 13.12 -11.30
CA LEU A 14 -15.75 12.24 -12.32
C LEU A 14 -15.13 11.07 -11.58
N ARG A 15 -15.91 10.02 -11.38
CA ARG A 15 -15.40 8.69 -11.02
C ARG A 15 -14.54 8.23 -12.19
N THR A 16 -13.25 8.44 -12.11
CA THR A 16 -12.31 7.56 -12.79
C THR A 16 -12.30 6.25 -12.01
N SER A 17 -13.40 5.51 -12.09
CA SER A 17 -13.40 4.13 -11.66
C SER A 17 -12.36 3.44 -12.53
N LEU A 18 -11.29 2.95 -11.92
CA LEU A 18 -10.54 1.86 -12.49
C LEU A 18 -11.61 0.78 -12.74
N THR A 19 -12.13 0.71 -13.95
CA THR A 19 -13.08 -0.34 -14.34
C THR A 19 -12.29 -1.62 -14.35
N TRP A 20 -12.28 -2.28 -13.20
CA TRP A 20 -11.93 -3.68 -13.12
C TRP A 20 -12.96 -4.40 -14.01
N SER A 21 -12.57 -4.77 -15.23
CA SER A 21 -13.32 -5.75 -15.98
C SER A 21 -13.45 -6.97 -15.09
N ASN A 22 -14.56 -7.70 -15.15
CA ASN A 22 -14.92 -8.88 -14.34
C ASN A 22 -13.87 -10.01 -14.31
N ASP A 23 -12.67 -9.76 -14.77
CA ASP A 23 -11.54 -10.65 -14.85
C ASP A 23 -10.53 -10.28 -13.77
N LYS A 24 -10.51 -11.11 -12.73
CA LYS A 24 -9.48 -11.34 -11.70
C LYS A 24 -8.38 -10.28 -11.59
N MET A 25 -8.32 -9.65 -10.41
CA MET A 25 -7.16 -8.90 -9.98
C MET A 25 -5.87 -9.67 -10.31
N ASP A 26 -4.91 -9.06 -10.98
CA ASP A 26 -3.60 -9.63 -11.24
C ASP A 26 -2.46 -8.60 -11.10
N GLU A 27 -1.23 -9.03 -11.30
CA GLU A 27 -0.04 -8.19 -11.19
C GLU A 27 -0.09 -6.96 -12.11
N THR A 28 -0.77 -7.03 -13.26
CA THR A 28 -0.84 -5.93 -14.23
C THR A 28 -1.70 -4.78 -13.75
N ASN A 29 -2.59 -5.02 -12.79
CA ASN A 29 -3.45 -4.01 -12.17
C ASN A 29 -2.74 -3.21 -11.07
N LEU A 30 -1.57 -3.65 -10.63
CA LEU A 30 -0.84 -3.03 -9.53
C LEU A 30 0.20 -2.01 -10.01
N GLN A 31 0.43 -1.00 -9.20
CA GLN A 31 1.56 -0.08 -9.40
C GLN A 31 2.87 -0.74 -8.93
N HIS A 32 3.94 -0.55 -9.70
CA HIS A 32 5.26 -1.14 -9.44
C HIS A 32 6.36 -0.08 -9.39
N ALA A 33 7.30 -0.28 -8.48
CA ALA A 33 8.50 0.54 -8.34
C ALA A 33 9.61 0.11 -9.30
N LEU A 34 10.42 1.07 -9.73
CA LEU A 34 11.76 0.82 -10.25
C LEU A 34 12.78 0.71 -9.10
N HIS A 35 13.98 0.25 -9.40
CA HIS A 35 15.10 0.34 -8.47
C HIS A 35 15.61 1.78 -8.42
N TRP A 36 15.94 2.24 -7.23
CA TRP A 36 16.69 3.48 -7.05
C TRP A 36 18.13 3.27 -7.56
N ASP A 37 18.62 4.18 -8.37
CA ASP A 37 19.93 4.12 -9.01
C ASP A 37 20.67 5.48 -8.86
N GLY A 38 20.57 6.07 -7.68
CA GLY A 38 21.30 7.31 -7.35
C GLY A 38 20.54 8.60 -7.61
N GLU A 39 19.28 8.56 -8.04
CA GLU A 39 18.47 9.76 -8.28
C GLU A 39 18.34 10.60 -7.00
N ASP A 40 18.30 11.92 -7.13
CA ASP A 40 17.97 12.80 -6.02
C ASP A 40 16.51 12.60 -5.60
N VAL A 41 16.34 12.16 -4.36
CA VAL A 41 15.03 11.89 -3.74
C VAL A 41 14.67 12.89 -2.64
N THR A 42 15.35 14.06 -2.64
CA THR A 42 15.01 15.15 -1.72
C THR A 42 13.54 15.55 -1.85
N GLY A 43 12.81 15.59 -0.74
CA GLY A 43 11.38 15.89 -0.70
C GLY A 43 10.46 14.72 -1.06
N TRP A 44 10.99 13.54 -1.38
CA TRP A 44 10.17 12.36 -1.64
C TRP A 44 9.59 11.78 -0.36
N ILE A 45 8.45 11.15 -0.49
CA ILE A 45 7.77 10.42 0.57
C ILE A 45 8.47 9.08 0.76
N VAL A 46 8.80 8.77 2.00
CA VAL A 46 9.54 7.57 2.41
C VAL A 46 8.63 6.69 3.26
N THR A 47 8.59 5.41 2.92
CA THR A 47 7.98 4.38 3.76
C THR A 47 8.91 3.18 3.81
N GLU A 48 8.83 2.39 4.88
CA GLU A 48 9.55 1.12 4.94
C GLU A 48 9.03 0.15 3.87
N LYS A 49 9.95 -0.60 3.27
CA LYS A 49 9.64 -1.74 2.43
C LYS A 49 9.59 -2.99 3.31
N PHE A 50 8.41 -3.41 3.66
CA PHE A 50 8.18 -4.61 4.46
C PHE A 50 8.49 -5.88 3.66
N ASP A 51 9.12 -6.86 4.30
CA ASP A 51 9.38 -8.19 3.74
C ASP A 51 8.25 -9.15 4.11
N GLY A 52 7.22 -9.14 3.29
CA GLY A 52 6.03 -9.98 3.45
C GLY A 52 5.53 -10.52 2.12
N CYS A 53 4.23 -10.45 1.93
CA CYS A 53 3.59 -10.78 0.66
C CYS A 53 2.56 -9.71 0.31
N ARG A 54 2.74 -9.07 -0.85
CA ARG A 54 1.78 -8.07 -1.32
C ARG A 54 0.39 -8.66 -1.46
N ALA A 55 -0.58 -7.94 -0.95
CA ALA A 55 -1.98 -8.27 -1.06
C ALA A 55 -2.81 -7.02 -1.38
N TYR A 56 -3.93 -7.24 -2.04
CA TYR A 56 -4.87 -6.19 -2.40
C TYR A 56 -6.25 -6.53 -1.86
N TRP A 57 -6.86 -5.60 -1.13
CA TRP A 57 -8.24 -5.67 -0.68
C TRP A 57 -9.12 -4.88 -1.63
N ASP A 58 -10.13 -5.50 -2.22
CA ASP A 58 -11.03 -4.86 -3.20
C ASP A 58 -12.37 -4.40 -2.58
N GLY A 59 -12.47 -4.45 -1.26
CA GLY A 59 -13.68 -4.12 -0.52
C GLY A 59 -14.54 -5.33 -0.16
N GLU A 60 -14.22 -6.53 -0.67
CA GLU A 60 -14.92 -7.80 -0.40
C GLU A 60 -13.96 -8.96 -0.21
N GLN A 61 -12.88 -9.00 -1.01
CA GLN A 61 -11.94 -10.11 -1.06
C GLN A 61 -10.50 -9.61 -0.99
N LEU A 62 -9.66 -10.34 -0.26
CA LEU A 62 -8.22 -10.13 -0.26
C LEU A 62 -7.56 -10.97 -1.36
N TRP A 63 -6.76 -10.34 -2.21
CA TRP A 63 -6.11 -10.94 -3.37
C TRP A 63 -4.60 -10.93 -3.21
N SER A 64 -3.97 -12.02 -3.62
CA SER A 64 -2.51 -12.05 -3.75
C SER A 64 -2.07 -11.25 -4.99
N ARG A 65 -0.79 -10.89 -5.05
CA ARG A 65 -0.19 -10.22 -6.20
C ARG A 65 -0.47 -10.92 -7.55
N GLY A 66 -0.54 -12.26 -7.55
CA GLY A 66 -0.82 -13.06 -8.75
C GLY A 66 -2.31 -13.31 -9.02
N GLY A 67 -3.22 -12.54 -8.38
CA GLY A 67 -4.65 -12.64 -8.62
C GLY A 67 -5.33 -13.87 -8.01
N LYS A 68 -4.69 -14.52 -7.04
CA LYS A 68 -5.31 -15.61 -6.29
C LYS A 68 -6.03 -15.05 -5.07
N ALA A 69 -7.29 -15.42 -4.87
CA ALA A 69 -8.02 -15.11 -3.65
C ALA A 69 -7.31 -15.72 -2.43
N ILE A 70 -7.15 -14.92 -1.38
CA ILE A 70 -6.57 -15.33 -0.11
C ILE A 70 -7.72 -15.64 0.84
N ASP A 71 -7.75 -16.87 1.34
CA ASP A 71 -8.68 -17.27 2.40
C ASP A 71 -8.19 -16.70 3.74
N ILE A 72 -8.97 -15.81 4.33
CA ILE A 72 -8.66 -15.10 5.58
C ILE A 72 -9.66 -15.47 6.68
N PRO A 73 -9.27 -15.40 7.97
CA PRO A 73 -10.17 -15.61 9.09
C PRO A 73 -11.33 -14.61 9.10
N ASP A 74 -12.46 -14.99 9.71
CA ASP A 74 -13.65 -14.13 9.81
C ASP A 74 -13.34 -12.81 10.54
N GLU A 75 -12.55 -12.85 11.62
CA GLU A 75 -12.12 -11.64 12.33
C GLU A 75 -11.30 -10.68 11.46
N TRP A 76 -10.55 -11.19 10.48
CA TRP A 76 -9.88 -10.37 9.49
C TRP A 76 -10.88 -9.72 8.53
N ARG A 77 -11.84 -10.51 8.06
CA ARG A 77 -12.88 -10.05 7.14
C ARG A 77 -13.74 -8.94 7.78
N GLU A 78 -14.10 -9.10 9.05
CA GLU A 78 -14.82 -8.09 9.83
C GLU A 78 -14.00 -6.82 10.09
N SER A 79 -12.66 -6.93 10.13
CA SER A 79 -11.73 -5.82 10.35
C SER A 79 -11.44 -5.02 9.08
N LEU A 80 -11.69 -5.56 7.90
CA LEU A 80 -11.45 -4.92 6.62
C LEU A 80 -12.71 -4.15 6.15
N PRO A 81 -12.59 -2.86 5.76
CA PRO A 81 -13.76 -2.05 5.42
C PRO A 81 -14.37 -2.47 4.09
N ALA A 82 -15.68 -2.70 4.05
CA ALA A 82 -16.41 -3.01 2.82
C ALA A 82 -16.38 -1.84 1.84
N GLY A 83 -16.23 -2.13 0.55
CA GLY A 83 -16.26 -1.14 -0.53
C GLY A 83 -15.10 -0.15 -0.55
N VAL A 84 -14.04 -0.40 0.22
CA VAL A 84 -12.82 0.41 0.22
C VAL A 84 -11.66 -0.43 -0.28
N HIS A 85 -10.87 0.10 -1.20
CA HIS A 85 -9.75 -0.60 -1.78
C HIS A 85 -8.45 -0.27 -1.08
N PHE A 86 -7.67 -1.28 -0.72
CA PHE A 86 -6.35 -1.13 -0.12
C PHE A 86 -5.30 -1.94 -0.85
N ASP A 87 -4.14 -1.33 -1.05
CA ASP A 87 -2.92 -2.00 -1.49
C ASP A 87 -1.94 -2.06 -0.31
N GLY A 88 -1.44 -3.23 0.01
CA GLY A 88 -0.64 -3.40 1.21
C GLY A 88 0.21 -4.65 1.18
N GLU A 89 0.89 -4.89 2.29
CA GLU A 89 1.75 -6.04 2.52
C GLU A 89 1.22 -6.85 3.70
N LEU A 90 0.95 -8.13 3.51
CA LEU A 90 0.77 -9.06 4.62
C LEU A 90 2.12 -9.27 5.29
N PHE A 91 2.20 -8.97 6.58
CA PHE A 91 3.44 -8.94 7.35
C PHE A 91 3.27 -9.64 8.70
N ALA A 92 4.27 -10.39 9.13
CA ALA A 92 4.27 -11.15 10.38
C ALA A 92 5.53 -10.90 11.23
N GLY A 93 6.14 -9.72 11.08
CA GLY A 93 7.43 -9.39 11.68
C GLY A 93 8.62 -9.74 10.78
N TYR A 94 9.77 -9.15 11.07
CA TYR A 94 11.00 -9.34 10.30
C TYR A 94 11.42 -10.80 10.27
N GLY A 95 11.90 -11.25 9.10
CA GLY A 95 12.33 -12.64 8.89
C GLY A 95 11.20 -13.68 8.81
N ASN A 96 9.94 -13.25 8.82
CA ASN A 96 8.78 -14.15 8.84
C ASN A 96 8.00 -14.21 7.49
N SER A 97 8.59 -13.78 6.38
CA SER A 97 7.93 -13.80 5.07
C SER A 97 7.47 -15.21 4.65
N ARG A 98 8.21 -16.25 5.02
CA ARG A 98 7.80 -17.65 4.78
C ARG A 98 6.50 -18.03 5.52
N ARG A 99 6.29 -17.50 6.72
CA ARG A 99 5.05 -17.70 7.50
C ARG A 99 3.87 -17.07 6.79
N VAL A 100 4.03 -15.85 6.27
CA VAL A 100 3.02 -15.17 5.46
C VAL A 100 2.71 -15.95 4.18
N ALA A 101 3.73 -16.37 3.44
CA ALA A 101 3.56 -17.18 2.24
C ALA A 101 2.85 -18.51 2.51
N SER A 102 3.07 -19.10 3.69
CA SER A 102 2.35 -20.30 4.14
C SER A 102 0.87 -20.01 4.38
N ALA A 103 0.53 -18.89 5.03
CA ALA A 103 -0.86 -18.50 5.27
C ALA A 103 -1.62 -18.28 3.96
N ILE A 104 -1.01 -17.62 2.98
CA ILE A 104 -1.60 -17.42 1.64
C ILE A 104 -1.89 -18.75 0.92
N ARG A 105 -0.99 -19.74 1.09
CA ARG A 105 -1.15 -21.04 0.41
C ARG A 105 -2.17 -21.98 1.06
N HIS A 106 -2.23 -21.97 2.39
CA HIS A 106 -2.96 -22.96 3.17
C HIS A 106 -4.21 -22.41 3.85
N GLY A 107 -4.49 -21.11 3.68
CA GLY A 107 -5.73 -20.46 4.11
C GLY A 107 -5.76 -20.00 5.56
N SER A 108 -6.95 -19.65 6.00
CA SER A 108 -7.28 -18.93 7.24
C SER A 108 -6.69 -19.54 8.49
N SER A 109 -6.61 -20.86 8.59
CA SER A 109 -6.03 -21.57 9.74
C SER A 109 -4.54 -21.29 9.98
N LYS A 110 -3.84 -20.69 9.03
CA LYS A 110 -2.42 -20.31 9.12
C LYS A 110 -2.21 -18.83 9.45
N PHE A 111 -3.27 -18.05 9.47
CA PHE A 111 -3.23 -16.71 10.02
C PHE A 111 -3.11 -16.80 11.54
N THR A 112 -2.13 -16.12 12.09
CA THR A 112 -1.77 -16.25 13.52
C THR A 112 -1.59 -14.89 14.13
N ALA A 113 -1.65 -14.82 15.44
CA ALA A 113 -1.42 -13.59 16.20
C ALA A 113 -0.14 -12.86 15.76
N GLY A 114 -0.20 -11.55 15.65
CA GLY A 114 0.89 -10.70 15.18
C GLY A 114 1.06 -10.62 13.65
N MET A 115 0.23 -11.31 12.87
CA MET A 115 0.13 -11.05 11.44
C MET A 115 -0.76 -9.81 11.20
N MET A 116 -0.35 -8.93 10.26
CA MET A 116 -1.02 -7.66 9.97
C MET A 116 -1.08 -7.41 8.48
N PHE A 117 -2.00 -6.57 8.07
CA PHE A 117 -2.06 -6.00 6.74
C PHE A 117 -1.53 -4.57 6.78
N MET A 118 -0.27 -4.38 6.36
CA MET A 118 0.43 -3.11 6.30
C MET A 118 0.00 -2.34 5.05
N VAL A 119 -1.01 -1.47 5.19
CA VAL A 119 -1.57 -0.71 4.06
C VAL A 119 -0.63 0.42 3.70
N PHE A 120 -0.23 0.45 2.43
CA PHE A 120 0.66 1.47 1.88
C PHE A 120 0.03 2.30 0.76
N ASP A 121 -1.19 2.01 0.30
CA ASP A 121 -1.99 2.88 -0.56
C ASP A 121 -3.49 2.56 -0.46
N ALA A 122 -4.31 3.56 -0.84
CA ALA A 122 -5.76 3.44 -1.01
C ALA A 122 -6.13 3.89 -2.44
N PRO A 123 -5.98 3.00 -3.43
CA PRO A 123 -5.97 3.35 -4.86
C PRO A 123 -7.20 4.10 -5.37
N GLU A 124 -8.38 3.77 -4.84
CA GLU A 124 -9.66 4.38 -5.24
C GLU A 124 -9.97 5.69 -4.50
N ALA A 125 -9.19 6.03 -3.47
CA ALA A 125 -9.37 7.30 -2.76
C ALA A 125 -8.86 8.47 -3.62
N ALA A 126 -9.56 9.60 -3.55
CA ALA A 126 -9.22 10.79 -4.31
C ALA A 126 -7.96 11.51 -3.79
N GLY A 127 -7.25 12.16 -4.68
CA GLY A 127 -6.15 13.05 -4.37
C GLY A 127 -4.75 12.44 -4.57
N ASP A 128 -3.75 13.12 -4.00
CA ASP A 128 -2.37 12.66 -3.98
C ASP A 128 -2.19 11.51 -2.96
N TYR A 129 -0.97 10.95 -2.92
CA TYR A 129 -0.65 9.83 -2.04
C TYR A 129 -1.00 10.12 -0.56
N LEU A 130 -0.63 11.29 -0.04
CA LEU A 130 -0.90 11.64 1.35
C LEU A 130 -2.40 11.82 1.62
N ALA A 131 -3.15 12.38 0.66
CA ALA A 131 -4.59 12.49 0.77
C ALA A 131 -5.26 11.11 0.80
N ARG A 132 -4.83 10.18 -0.06
CA ARG A 132 -5.32 8.79 -0.06
C ARG A 132 -5.02 8.09 1.25
N MET A 133 -3.79 8.19 1.77
CA MET A 133 -3.42 7.55 3.03
C MET A 133 -4.17 8.11 4.26
N ARG A 134 -4.59 9.37 4.23
CA ARG A 134 -5.43 9.95 5.30
C ARG A 134 -6.82 9.34 5.39
N THR A 135 -7.30 8.67 4.35
CA THR A 135 -8.60 7.98 4.36
C THR A 135 -8.54 6.63 5.07
N VAL A 136 -7.36 6.04 5.16
CA VAL A 136 -7.16 4.73 5.79
C VAL A 136 -7.34 4.85 7.31
N ARG A 137 -8.12 3.95 7.88
CA ARG A 137 -8.27 3.81 9.33
C ARG A 137 -7.66 2.49 9.79
N GLY A 138 -6.70 2.58 10.70
CA GLY A 138 -6.06 1.40 11.29
C GLY A 138 -6.93 0.74 12.38
N ASN A 139 -6.70 -0.56 12.59
CA ASN A 139 -7.29 -1.36 13.66
C ASN A 139 -6.30 -2.48 14.06
N GLU A 140 -6.79 -3.55 14.69
CA GLU A 140 -5.95 -4.69 15.11
C GLU A 140 -5.25 -5.37 13.92
N VAL A 141 -5.93 -5.52 12.80
CA VAL A 141 -5.47 -6.20 11.57
C VAL A 141 -4.83 -5.22 10.59
N VAL A 142 -5.48 -4.09 10.34
CA VAL A 142 -5.05 -3.07 9.40
C VAL A 142 -4.10 -2.09 10.07
N LYS A 143 -2.87 -1.98 9.57
CA LYS A 143 -1.89 -1.00 10.03
C LYS A 143 -1.48 -0.11 8.85
N LEU A 144 -1.34 1.19 9.11
CA LEU A 144 -0.77 2.10 8.12
C LEU A 144 0.76 2.00 8.17
N VAL A 145 1.40 1.95 7.00
CA VAL A 145 2.86 2.11 6.96
C VAL A 145 3.24 3.49 7.50
N PRO A 146 4.25 3.60 8.36
CA PRO A 146 4.79 4.89 8.77
C PRO A 146 5.30 5.69 7.58
N ILE A 147 4.98 6.98 7.55
CA ILE A 147 5.32 7.88 6.45
C ILE A 147 6.26 8.97 6.97
N SER A 148 7.35 9.20 6.25
CA SER A 148 8.26 10.34 6.46
C SER A 148 8.60 11.02 5.13
N ILE A 149 9.39 12.09 5.19
CA ILE A 149 9.87 12.82 4.00
C ILE A 149 11.40 12.78 4.01
N ALA A 150 12.00 12.48 2.88
CA ALA A 150 13.44 12.56 2.69
C ALA A 150 13.88 14.03 2.67
N ASN A 151 14.59 14.48 3.71
CA ASN A 151 15.15 15.84 3.75
C ASN A 151 16.30 16.03 2.75
N SER A 152 16.93 14.93 2.37
CA SER A 152 17.96 14.81 1.35
C SER A 152 18.09 13.36 0.92
N THR A 153 18.78 13.08 -0.18
CA THR A 153 19.13 11.71 -0.60
C THR A 153 19.97 11.01 0.47
N ARG A 154 20.90 11.72 1.12
CA ARG A 154 21.68 11.18 2.23
C ARG A 154 20.79 10.74 3.40
N HIS A 155 19.81 11.55 3.79
CA HIS A 155 18.84 11.19 4.84
C HIS A 155 18.04 9.93 4.48
N ALA A 156 17.67 9.74 3.20
CA ALA A 156 17.02 8.52 2.76
C ALA A 156 17.94 7.28 2.89
N ILE A 157 19.23 7.43 2.58
CA ILE A 157 20.22 6.35 2.74
C ILE A 157 20.38 6.00 4.23
N GLU A 158 20.58 6.99 5.10
CA GLU A 158 20.69 6.79 6.55
C GLU A 158 19.42 6.10 7.12
N THR A 159 18.24 6.52 6.70
CA THR A 159 16.97 5.87 7.07
C THR A 159 16.91 4.42 6.58
N MET A 160 17.41 4.13 5.40
CA MET A 160 17.48 2.76 4.88
C MET A 160 18.40 1.89 5.74
N GLU A 161 19.58 2.39 6.11
CA GLU A 161 20.53 1.69 6.97
C GLU A 161 19.92 1.41 8.36
N GLU A 162 19.18 2.35 8.94
CA GLU A 162 18.44 2.14 10.19
C GLU A 162 17.36 1.04 10.06
N VAL A 163 16.63 1.02 8.94
CA VAL A 163 15.64 -0.02 8.65
C VAL A 163 16.31 -1.38 8.56
N GLN A 164 17.43 -1.47 7.87
CA GLN A 164 18.17 -2.72 7.72
C GLN A 164 18.79 -3.20 9.05
N ALA A 165 19.32 -2.28 9.87
CA ALA A 165 19.87 -2.61 11.18
C ALA A 165 18.85 -3.29 12.12
N ARG A 166 17.54 -3.04 11.94
CA ARG A 166 16.47 -3.72 12.67
C ARG A 166 15.85 -4.91 11.93
N GLY A 167 16.44 -5.33 10.81
CA GLY A 167 16.02 -6.50 10.03
C GLY A 167 15.02 -6.22 8.92
N GLY A 168 14.77 -4.94 8.59
CA GLY A 168 13.91 -4.54 7.47
C GLY A 168 14.60 -4.70 6.11
N GLU A 169 13.82 -4.70 5.02
CA GLU A 169 14.34 -4.94 3.67
C GLU A 169 14.95 -3.68 3.02
N GLY A 170 14.41 -2.50 3.34
CA GLY A 170 14.79 -1.21 2.77
C GLY A 170 13.63 -0.23 2.74
N LEU A 171 13.61 0.66 1.75
CA LEU A 171 12.62 1.72 1.63
C LEU A 171 11.85 1.66 0.30
N MET A 172 10.64 2.20 0.36
CA MET A 172 9.86 2.63 -0.80
C MET A 172 9.84 4.16 -0.82
N LEU A 173 10.26 4.73 -1.93
CA LEU A 173 10.33 6.17 -2.17
C LEU A 173 9.26 6.55 -3.18
N ARG A 174 8.44 7.55 -2.86
CA ARG A 174 7.36 8.03 -3.74
C ARG A 174 7.51 9.53 -3.98
N HIS A 175 7.55 9.91 -5.24
CA HIS A 175 7.50 11.32 -5.60
C HIS A 175 6.17 11.93 -5.14
N PRO A 176 6.11 13.14 -4.56
CA PRO A 176 4.87 13.75 -4.06
C PRO A 176 3.74 13.86 -5.08
N ARG A 177 4.08 13.97 -6.39
CA ARG A 177 3.10 14.03 -7.49
C ARG A 177 2.60 12.65 -7.95
N LEU A 178 3.06 11.56 -7.33
CA LEU A 178 2.68 10.22 -7.75
C LEU A 178 1.18 10.01 -7.59
N ARG A 179 0.52 9.66 -8.69
CA ARG A 179 -0.83 9.11 -8.69
C ARG A 179 -0.75 7.59 -8.75
N TYR A 180 -1.75 6.92 -8.17
CA TYR A 180 -1.83 5.48 -8.33
C TYR A 180 -2.22 5.15 -9.79
N ALA A 181 -1.41 4.34 -10.45
CA ALA A 181 -1.67 3.83 -11.79
C ALA A 181 -0.99 2.46 -11.95
N PRO A 182 -1.63 1.51 -12.65
CA PRO A 182 -1.01 0.24 -12.95
C PRO A 182 0.33 0.36 -13.70
N GLY A 183 1.20 -0.60 -13.48
CA GLY A 183 2.48 -0.68 -14.16
C GLY A 183 3.64 -0.01 -13.44
N ARG A 184 4.78 0.06 -14.11
CA ARG A 184 6.02 0.62 -13.57
C ARG A 184 6.11 2.13 -13.81
N THR A 185 6.68 2.83 -12.82
CA THR A 185 6.88 4.28 -12.90
C THR A 185 8.20 4.67 -12.24
N ASN A 186 8.86 5.69 -12.79
CA ASN A 186 10.04 6.33 -12.20
C ASN A 186 9.70 7.28 -11.03
N LEU A 187 8.42 7.51 -10.76
CA LEU A 187 7.94 8.28 -9.61
C LEU A 187 7.76 7.42 -8.35
N MET A 188 8.06 6.12 -8.43
CA MET A 188 8.11 5.21 -7.30
C MET A 188 9.36 4.34 -7.41
N LEU A 189 10.22 4.41 -6.40
CA LEU A 189 11.50 3.71 -6.37
C LEU A 189 11.57 2.81 -5.13
N LYS A 190 12.27 1.72 -5.25
CA LYS A 190 12.65 0.86 -4.12
C LYS A 190 14.15 0.97 -3.88
N MET A 191 14.50 1.37 -2.68
CA MET A 191 15.86 1.46 -2.20
C MET A 191 16.11 0.26 -1.27
N LYS A 192 17.03 -0.59 -1.67
CA LYS A 192 17.48 -1.74 -0.88
C LYS A 192 18.97 -1.59 -0.63
N GLY A 193 19.48 -2.19 0.45
CA GLY A 193 20.92 -2.25 0.67
C GLY A 193 21.62 -2.91 -0.51
N PHE A 194 22.81 -2.44 -0.78
CA PHE A 194 23.70 -3.13 -1.70
C PHE A 194 23.99 -4.50 -1.07
N ALA A 195 23.58 -5.58 -1.75
CA ALA A 195 24.06 -6.90 -1.40
C ALA A 195 25.56 -6.89 -1.68
N ASP A 196 26.37 -7.14 -0.65
CA ASP A 196 27.79 -7.39 -0.79
C ASP A 196 28.05 -8.63 -1.65
#